data_2da9fffde0753d6ba4af3d15bc68d988
#
_entry.id   2da9fffde0753d6ba4af3d15bc68d988
#
_cell.length_a   1.000
_cell.length_b   1.000
_cell.length_c   1.000
_cell.angle_alpha   90.00
_cell.angle_beta   90.00
_cell.angle_gamma   90.00
#
_symmetry.space_group_name_H-M   'P 1'
#
loop_
_entity.id
_entity.type
_entity.pdbx_description
1 polymer ?
#
loop_
_entity_poly.entity_id
_entity_poly.type
_entity_poly.pdbx_seq_one_letter_code
_entity_poly.pdbx_strand_id
1 'polypeptide(L)'
;MGVLCPGPLGWGRKLRVPGRGPLQLLSRLCGDCLQASPAKKPRAGPEEPGTPPSSPLSPEQLIRIQRNKAAALLRLAARNVPVGFGESWKKHLSGEFGKPYFIKLSCENVVCKPRLSSRQLMGFVAEERKHYPVYPPPHQVFTWTQMCDIRDVKVVILGQDPYHGPNQAHGLCFSVQRPVPPPPSLENIYKELSTDIDGFVHPGHGDLSGWAKQGVLLLNAVLTVRAHQANSHRERGWEQFTDAVVSWLNQNAHGLVFLLWGSYAQKKGSAIDRKRHHVLQTALTLTAVRVQGLLRMQAFL
;
A
#
# COMPACT_ATOMS: atom_id res chain seq x y z
N MET A 1 55.59 -19.52 18.55
CA MET A 1 56.00 -18.32 17.81
C MET A 1 54.70 -17.60 17.49
N GLY A 2 54.10 -16.68 18.17
CA GLY A 2 54.57 -15.61 19.02
C GLY A 2 54.94 -14.37 18.23
N VAL A 3 53.97 -13.46 17.96
CA VAL A 3 54.15 -12.00 17.80
C VAL A 3 52.75 -11.38 17.87
N LEU A 4 52.26 -10.85 18.98
CA LEU A 4 52.33 -9.54 19.57
C LEU A 4 51.65 -8.41 18.73
N CYS A 5 50.53 -7.96 19.25
CA CYS A 5 49.91 -6.65 18.97
C CYS A 5 50.79 -5.50 19.51
N PRO A 6 50.60 -4.28 19.05
CA PRO A 6 50.43 -3.16 19.98
C PRO A 6 49.16 -2.33 19.76
N GLY A 7 48.49 -1.95 20.85
CA GLY A 7 47.56 -0.83 20.97
C GLY A 7 48.31 0.40 21.52
N PRO A 8 47.63 1.38 22.19
CA PRO A 8 47.01 2.55 21.57
C PRO A 8 47.66 3.87 22.07
N LEU A 9 47.39 4.98 21.40
CA LEU A 9 47.60 6.37 21.89
C LEU A 9 46.43 7.17 21.26
N GLY A 10 45.46 7.72 21.89
CA GLY A 10 45.39 8.59 23.04
C GLY A 10 45.76 10.04 22.76
N TRP A 11 44.84 10.92 22.40
CA TRP A 11 44.85 12.37 22.74
C TRP A 11 43.47 12.98 22.62
N GLY A 12 42.92 13.31 23.76
CA GLY A 12 41.73 14.13 23.90
C GLY A 12 42.03 15.63 23.78
N ARG A 13 41.08 16.38 23.25
CA ARG A 13 40.88 17.78 23.63
C ARG A 13 39.41 18.11 23.66
N LYS A 14 38.94 18.37 24.87
CA LYS A 14 37.73 19.13 25.15
C LYS A 14 37.94 20.57 24.66
N LEU A 15 36.96 21.12 23.94
CA LEU A 15 36.79 22.56 23.85
C LEU A 15 35.38 22.93 24.30
N ARG A 16 35.37 23.85 25.26
CA ARG A 16 34.23 24.45 25.96
C ARG A 16 33.41 25.34 25.04
N VAL A 17 32.13 25.32 25.30
CA VAL A 17 31.16 26.35 24.90
C VAL A 17 31.31 27.57 25.78
N PRO A 18 31.10 28.80 25.30
CA PRO A 18 30.41 29.79 26.06
C PRO A 18 29.14 30.28 25.36
N GLY A 19 28.15 30.51 26.20
CA GLY A 19 26.79 30.83 25.88
C GLY A 19 26.48 32.30 25.67
N ARG A 20 25.18 32.53 25.54
CA ARG A 20 24.35 33.73 25.60
C ARG A 20 24.04 34.40 24.27
N GLY A 21 22.82 34.29 23.89
CA GLY A 21 21.71 35.03 23.36
C GLY A 21 21.95 36.54 23.06
N PRO A 22 20.96 37.30 22.61
CA PRO A 22 19.56 37.07 22.41
C PRO A 22 19.00 37.47 21.00
N LEU A 23 17.71 37.18 20.81
CA LEU A 23 16.77 37.79 19.86
C LEU A 23 17.13 39.24 19.46
N GLN A 24 17.35 39.45 18.15
CA GLN A 24 17.07 40.65 17.35
C GLN A 24 17.96 40.58 16.12
N LEU A 25 17.33 40.31 14.96
CA LEU A 25 17.75 40.73 13.62
C LEU A 25 17.24 39.78 12.56
N LEU A 26 15.95 39.80 12.28
CA LEU A 26 15.39 39.35 10.99
C LEU A 26 14.08 40.11 10.72
N SER A 27 14.21 41.46 10.68
CA SER A 27 13.18 42.35 10.16
C SER A 27 13.84 43.31 9.15
N ARG A 28 14.39 42.78 8.09
CA ARG A 28 14.74 43.57 6.87
C ARG A 28 15.12 42.55 5.79
N LEU A 29 14.15 42.25 4.94
CA LEU A 29 14.27 41.84 3.54
C LEU A 29 12.89 41.37 3.06
N CYS A 30 11.99 42.31 2.90
CA CYS A 30 10.83 42.27 2.00
C CYS A 30 10.29 43.69 1.86
N GLY A 31 11.09 44.55 1.31
CA GLY A 31 10.67 45.81 0.73
C GLY A 31 10.73 45.65 -0.79
N ASP A 32 9.79 46.31 -1.44
CA ASP A 32 9.69 46.50 -2.89
C ASP A 32 8.97 45.44 -3.70
N CYS A 33 7.65 45.54 -3.66
CA CYS A 33 6.76 45.40 -4.82
C CYS A 33 5.34 45.88 -4.46
N LEU A 34 5.19 47.18 -4.24
CA LEU A 34 3.90 47.89 -4.24
C LEU A 34 4.03 49.14 -5.09
N GLN A 35 3.79 48.98 -6.39
CA GLN A 35 3.44 50.13 -7.21
C GLN A 35 1.93 50.33 -7.13
N ALA A 36 1.55 51.47 -6.53
CA ALA A 36 0.20 51.93 -6.33
C ALA A 36 -0.45 52.38 -7.63
N SER A 37 -1.64 51.91 -7.91
CA SER A 37 -2.59 52.55 -8.81
C SER A 37 -3.55 53.47 -8.03
N PRO A 38 -4.02 54.59 -8.60
CA PRO A 38 -4.54 55.71 -7.85
C PRO A 38 -5.91 55.50 -7.24
N ALA A 39 -6.09 56.04 -6.04
CA ALA A 39 -7.27 55.98 -5.21
C ALA A 39 -8.51 56.62 -5.88
N LYS A 40 -9.60 55.89 -5.97
CA LYS A 40 -10.96 56.41 -6.17
C LYS A 40 -11.56 56.80 -4.81
N LYS A 41 -12.13 58.02 -4.75
CA LYS A 41 -12.81 58.58 -3.59
C LYS A 41 -13.90 57.67 -3.03
N PRO A 42 -14.10 57.62 -1.71
CA PRO A 42 -15.17 56.81 -1.10
C PRO A 42 -16.53 57.48 -1.36
N ARG A 43 -17.43 56.73 -1.94
CA ARG A 43 -18.86 57.01 -2.02
C ARG A 43 -19.50 56.40 -0.79
N ALA A 44 -20.30 57.20 -0.05
CA ALA A 44 -21.05 56.69 1.10
C ALA A 44 -21.87 55.46 0.70
N GLY A 45 -21.62 54.35 1.33
CA GLY A 45 -22.33 53.11 1.12
C GLY A 45 -23.61 53.07 1.93
N PRO A 46 -24.64 52.41 1.43
CA PRO A 46 -25.79 51.99 2.24
C PRO A 46 -25.36 50.84 3.18
N GLU A 47 -26.04 50.80 4.33
CA GLU A 47 -25.89 49.79 5.38
C GLU A 47 -25.87 48.37 4.81
N GLU A 48 -24.90 47.55 5.29
CA GLU A 48 -24.83 46.13 4.98
C GLU A 48 -26.15 45.46 5.43
N PRO A 49 -26.83 44.76 4.53
CA PRO A 49 -27.91 43.84 4.98
C PRO A 49 -27.20 42.66 5.67
N GLY A 50 -27.49 42.50 6.97
CA GLY A 50 -27.04 41.37 7.76
C GLY A 50 -27.18 40.06 7.00
N THR A 51 -26.11 39.27 6.95
CA THR A 51 -26.12 37.93 6.39
C THR A 51 -27.31 37.17 6.98
N PRO A 52 -28.24 36.66 6.17
CA PRO A 52 -29.35 35.90 6.72
C PRO A 52 -28.79 34.62 7.36
N PRO A 53 -29.27 34.20 8.52
CA PRO A 53 -28.89 32.95 9.12
C PRO A 53 -29.15 31.85 8.08
N SER A 54 -28.13 31.08 7.74
CA SER A 54 -28.22 29.98 6.79
C SER A 54 -29.29 29.00 7.30
N SER A 55 -30.49 29.06 6.73
CA SER A 55 -31.52 28.11 7.05
C SER A 55 -31.03 26.69 6.79
N PRO A 56 -31.33 25.73 7.67
CA PRO A 56 -30.87 24.35 7.51
C PRO A 56 -31.35 23.82 6.16
N LEU A 57 -30.46 23.17 5.43
CA LEU A 57 -30.72 22.59 4.10
C LEU A 57 -31.94 21.66 4.18
N SER A 58 -32.87 21.75 3.20
CA SER A 58 -33.98 20.84 3.14
C SER A 58 -33.57 19.39 2.95
N PRO A 59 -34.36 18.39 3.38
CA PRO A 59 -34.00 16.97 3.16
C PRO A 59 -33.76 16.64 1.68
N GLU A 60 -34.48 17.25 0.75
CA GLU A 60 -34.25 17.07 -0.69
C GLU A 60 -32.92 17.64 -1.16
N GLN A 61 -32.53 18.81 -0.64
CA GLN A 61 -31.24 19.42 -0.94
C GLN A 61 -30.11 18.54 -0.41
N LEU A 62 -30.21 17.96 0.78
CA LEU A 62 -29.24 17.03 1.34
C LEU A 62 -29.10 15.76 0.48
N ILE A 63 -30.20 15.18 0.05
CA ILE A 63 -30.21 14.00 -0.85
C ILE A 63 -29.52 14.35 -2.18
N ARG A 64 -29.82 15.50 -2.76
CA ARG A 64 -29.21 15.98 -4.01
C ARG A 64 -27.71 16.19 -3.85
N ILE A 65 -27.27 16.80 -2.75
CA ILE A 65 -25.85 17.00 -2.44
C ILE A 65 -25.14 15.65 -2.30
N GLN A 66 -25.72 14.71 -1.56
CA GLN A 66 -25.15 13.37 -1.40
C GLN A 66 -25.05 12.63 -2.73
N ARG A 67 -26.07 12.69 -3.57
CA ARG A 67 -26.08 12.07 -4.91
C ARG A 67 -25.01 12.67 -5.81
N ASN A 68 -24.88 14.00 -5.84
CA ASN A 68 -23.88 14.68 -6.63
C ASN A 68 -22.46 14.37 -6.14
N LYS A 69 -22.26 14.31 -4.81
CA LYS A 69 -20.99 13.93 -4.20
C LYS A 69 -20.61 12.49 -4.57
N ALA A 70 -21.54 11.55 -4.47
CA ALA A 70 -21.31 10.17 -4.87
C ALA A 70 -20.96 10.04 -6.36
N ALA A 71 -21.68 10.73 -7.24
CA ALA A 71 -21.41 10.75 -8.68
C ALA A 71 -20.02 11.35 -9.00
N ALA A 72 -19.63 12.40 -8.30
CA ALA A 72 -18.29 13.01 -8.46
C ALA A 72 -17.17 12.06 -8.03
N LEU A 73 -17.36 11.36 -6.91
CA LEU A 73 -16.40 10.35 -6.43
C LEU A 73 -16.28 9.17 -7.40
N LEU A 74 -17.38 8.69 -7.97
CA LEU A 74 -17.34 7.63 -8.98
C LEU A 74 -16.59 8.05 -10.25
N ARG A 75 -16.82 9.29 -10.74
CA ARG A 75 -16.09 9.84 -11.90
C ARG A 75 -14.58 9.94 -11.58
N LEU A 76 -14.24 10.38 -10.39
CA LEU A 76 -12.85 10.48 -9.94
C LEU A 76 -12.21 9.09 -9.84
N ALA A 77 -12.90 8.12 -9.26
CA ALA A 77 -12.46 6.74 -9.17
C ALA A 77 -12.21 6.12 -10.55
N ALA A 78 -13.10 6.33 -11.51
CA ALA A 78 -12.96 5.82 -12.87
C ALA A 78 -11.70 6.34 -13.59
N ARG A 79 -11.31 7.60 -13.32
CA ARG A 79 -10.09 8.22 -13.89
C ARG A 79 -8.79 7.71 -13.27
N ASN A 80 -8.87 7.18 -12.05
CA ASN A 80 -7.69 6.76 -11.28
C ASN A 80 -7.50 5.24 -11.22
N VAL A 81 -8.20 4.49 -12.08
CA VAL A 81 -7.99 3.04 -12.19
C VAL A 81 -6.57 2.78 -12.65
N PRO A 82 -5.80 1.99 -11.90
CA PRO A 82 -4.43 1.66 -12.28
C PRO A 82 -4.37 0.88 -13.59
N VAL A 83 -3.30 1.11 -14.36
CA VAL A 83 -3.03 0.31 -15.55
C VAL A 83 -2.84 -1.16 -15.18
N GLY A 84 -3.45 -2.06 -15.96
CA GLY A 84 -3.35 -3.50 -15.74
C GLY A 84 -4.21 -4.02 -14.58
N PHE A 85 -5.18 -3.24 -14.09
CA PHE A 85 -6.12 -3.73 -13.09
C PHE A 85 -7.23 -4.57 -13.74
N GLY A 86 -7.45 -5.79 -13.22
CA GLY A 86 -8.42 -6.74 -13.79
C GLY A 86 -9.87 -6.23 -13.74
N GLU A 87 -10.63 -6.44 -14.82
CA GLU A 87 -11.98 -5.87 -14.98
C GLU A 87 -12.98 -6.36 -13.92
N SER A 88 -12.94 -7.66 -13.54
CA SER A 88 -13.83 -8.16 -12.50
C SER A 88 -13.55 -7.53 -11.14
N TRP A 89 -12.28 -7.35 -10.81
CA TRP A 89 -11.81 -6.69 -9.60
C TRP A 89 -12.16 -5.20 -9.58
N LYS A 90 -11.97 -4.52 -10.71
CA LYS A 90 -12.33 -3.11 -10.90
C LYS A 90 -13.81 -2.87 -10.62
N LYS A 91 -14.70 -3.74 -11.12
CA LYS A 91 -16.14 -3.65 -10.90
C LYS A 91 -16.51 -3.57 -9.41
N HIS A 92 -15.77 -4.24 -8.55
CA HIS A 92 -16.05 -4.35 -7.12
C HIS A 92 -15.21 -3.42 -6.23
N LEU A 93 -14.03 -3.01 -6.69
CA LEU A 93 -13.08 -2.20 -5.93
C LEU A 93 -12.93 -0.77 -6.44
N SER A 94 -13.68 -0.37 -7.48
CA SER A 94 -13.55 0.96 -8.09
C SER A 94 -13.72 2.11 -7.08
N GLY A 95 -14.54 1.95 -6.05
CA GLY A 95 -14.72 2.95 -4.99
C GLY A 95 -13.42 3.29 -4.25
N GLU A 96 -12.47 2.37 -4.18
CA GLU A 96 -11.19 2.58 -3.50
C GLU A 96 -10.31 3.60 -4.23
N PHE A 97 -10.39 3.64 -5.56
CA PHE A 97 -9.60 4.54 -6.40
C PHE A 97 -10.00 6.02 -6.27
N GLY A 98 -11.16 6.30 -5.67
CA GLY A 98 -11.61 7.66 -5.34
C GLY A 98 -11.27 8.12 -3.92
N LYS A 99 -10.69 7.25 -3.10
CA LYS A 99 -10.40 7.57 -1.69
C LYS A 99 -9.14 8.43 -1.54
N PRO A 100 -9.06 9.30 -0.52
CA PRO A 100 -7.94 10.21 -0.31
C PRO A 100 -6.58 9.54 -0.19
N TYR A 101 -6.51 8.32 0.35
CA TYR A 101 -5.25 7.61 0.48
C TYR A 101 -4.71 7.10 -0.86
N PHE A 102 -5.60 6.91 -1.86
CA PHE A 102 -5.24 6.34 -3.15
C PHE A 102 -4.84 7.41 -4.17
N ILE A 103 -5.55 8.54 -4.21
CA ILE A 103 -5.38 9.59 -5.21
C ILE A 103 -4.62 10.81 -4.66
N LYS A 104 -3.89 11.49 -5.54
CA LYS A 104 -3.35 12.82 -5.30
C LYS A 104 -4.46 13.84 -5.58
N LEU A 105 -5.06 14.44 -4.56
CA LEU A 105 -5.80 15.68 -4.72
C LEU A 105 -4.77 16.78 -5.01
N SER A 106 -4.65 17.19 -6.27
CA SER A 106 -3.93 18.41 -6.63
C SER A 106 -4.72 19.58 -6.07
N CYS A 107 -4.35 20.00 -4.87
CA CYS A 107 -4.86 21.20 -4.24
C CYS A 107 -4.05 22.39 -4.76
N GLU A 108 -4.26 22.77 -6.02
CA GLU A 108 -3.58 23.95 -6.59
C GLU A 108 -4.16 25.29 -6.10
N ASN A 109 -5.29 25.28 -5.36
CA ASN A 109 -5.99 26.53 -5.00
C ASN A 109 -6.47 26.66 -3.54
N VAL A 110 -5.94 25.87 -2.60
CA VAL A 110 -6.22 26.10 -1.17
C VAL A 110 -4.90 26.17 -0.41
N VAL A 111 -4.66 27.29 0.25
CA VAL A 111 -3.53 27.55 1.15
C VAL A 111 -3.63 26.63 2.37
N CYS A 112 -3.44 25.34 2.17
CA CYS A 112 -3.23 24.39 3.23
C CYS A 112 -1.75 24.05 3.22
N LYS A 113 -0.99 24.55 4.20
CA LYS A 113 0.39 24.11 4.45
C LYS A 113 0.38 22.58 4.55
N PRO A 114 1.03 21.83 3.63
CA PRO A 114 1.09 20.40 3.74
C PRO A 114 1.96 20.07 4.96
N ARG A 115 1.37 19.52 6.01
CA ARG A 115 2.16 18.68 6.92
C ARG A 115 2.75 17.57 6.07
N LEU A 116 4.04 17.34 6.18
CA LEU A 116 4.92 16.48 5.36
C LEU A 116 4.54 14.98 5.28
N SER A 117 3.31 14.58 5.58
CA SER A 117 2.96 13.18 5.85
C SER A 117 1.94 12.53 4.89
N SER A 118 1.54 13.17 3.80
CA SER A 118 0.57 12.53 2.91
C SER A 118 0.83 12.77 1.42
N ARG A 119 1.94 12.26 0.91
CA ARG A 119 1.99 11.92 -0.51
C ARG A 119 1.09 10.69 -0.67
N GLN A 120 -0.03 10.87 -1.35
CA GLN A 120 -0.96 9.80 -1.60
C GLN A 120 -0.29 8.67 -2.39
N LEU A 121 -0.73 7.43 -2.17
CA LEU A 121 -0.10 6.20 -2.61
C LEU A 121 0.46 6.24 -4.05
N MET A 122 -0.38 6.53 -5.05
CA MET A 122 0.06 6.48 -6.45
C MET A 122 1.04 7.60 -6.80
N GLY A 123 0.89 8.77 -6.17
CA GLY A 123 1.85 9.87 -6.29
C GLY A 123 3.19 9.54 -5.64
N PHE A 124 3.17 8.87 -4.49
CA PHE A 124 4.37 8.37 -3.83
C PHE A 124 5.11 7.35 -4.71
N VAL A 125 4.42 6.32 -5.21
CA VAL A 125 5.04 5.29 -6.07
C VAL A 125 5.61 5.89 -7.35
N ALA A 126 4.90 6.84 -7.97
CA ALA A 126 5.40 7.53 -9.15
C ALA A 126 6.68 8.33 -8.88
N GLU A 127 6.77 9.01 -7.72
CA GLU A 127 7.96 9.73 -7.31
C GLU A 127 9.13 8.81 -6.99
N GLU A 128 8.87 7.71 -6.26
CA GLU A 128 9.88 6.70 -5.98
C GLU A 128 10.53 6.15 -7.25
N ARG A 129 9.72 5.87 -8.28
CA ARG A 129 10.22 5.34 -9.56
C ARG A 129 11.10 6.32 -10.36
N LYS A 130 11.06 7.61 -10.04
CA LYS A 130 11.96 8.60 -10.67
C LYS A 130 13.38 8.54 -10.10
N HIS A 131 13.49 8.14 -8.83
CA HIS A 131 14.75 8.22 -8.09
C HIS A 131 15.37 6.85 -7.80
N TYR A 132 14.55 5.79 -7.80
CA TYR A 132 14.98 4.45 -7.40
C TYR A 132 14.38 3.37 -8.31
N PRO A 133 15.09 2.26 -8.51
CA PRO A 133 14.47 1.05 -9.03
C PRO A 133 13.41 0.55 -8.05
N VAL A 134 12.16 0.39 -8.51
CA VAL A 134 11.03 -0.06 -7.71
C VAL A 134 10.41 -1.30 -8.34
N TYR A 135 10.25 -2.35 -7.55
CA TYR A 135 9.66 -3.62 -7.97
C TYR A 135 8.23 -3.81 -7.41
N PRO A 136 7.39 -4.57 -8.12
CA PRO A 136 7.52 -5.02 -9.50
C PRO A 136 7.40 -3.85 -10.49
N PRO A 137 7.68 -4.06 -11.81
CA PRO A 137 7.46 -3.03 -12.82
C PRO A 137 5.98 -2.59 -12.86
N PRO A 138 5.69 -1.36 -13.35
CA PRO A 138 4.35 -0.76 -13.24
C PRO A 138 3.21 -1.65 -13.75
N HIS A 139 3.42 -2.33 -14.86
CA HIS A 139 2.41 -3.20 -15.50
C HIS A 139 2.17 -4.52 -14.75
N GLN A 140 3.04 -4.87 -13.79
CA GLN A 140 2.93 -6.10 -13.00
C GLN A 140 2.45 -5.88 -11.56
N VAL A 141 2.27 -4.64 -11.10
CA VAL A 141 1.83 -4.37 -9.72
C VAL A 141 0.49 -5.04 -9.40
N PHE A 142 -0.38 -5.12 -10.39
CA PHE A 142 -1.73 -5.66 -10.25
C PHE A 142 -1.94 -6.99 -10.97
N THR A 143 -0.87 -7.75 -11.26
CA THR A 143 -0.95 -9.07 -11.90
C THR A 143 -1.94 -10.00 -11.18
N TRP A 144 -1.97 -9.97 -9.85
CA TRP A 144 -2.89 -10.77 -9.04
C TRP A 144 -4.38 -10.54 -9.38
N THR A 145 -4.76 -9.40 -9.94
CA THR A 145 -6.15 -9.12 -10.37
C THR A 145 -6.47 -9.67 -11.76
N GLN A 146 -5.47 -10.10 -12.50
CA GLN A 146 -5.62 -10.60 -13.87
C GLN A 146 -5.65 -12.12 -13.94
N MET A 147 -5.38 -12.81 -12.82
CA MET A 147 -5.22 -14.26 -12.79
C MET A 147 -6.54 -15.02 -12.76
N CYS A 148 -7.53 -14.51 -12.03
CA CYS A 148 -8.88 -15.08 -11.95
C CYS A 148 -9.91 -14.00 -11.65
N ASP A 149 -11.20 -14.29 -11.84
CA ASP A 149 -12.29 -13.43 -11.38
C ASP A 149 -12.27 -13.34 -9.83
N ILE A 150 -12.63 -12.18 -9.30
CA ILE A 150 -12.68 -11.98 -7.83
C ILE A 150 -13.63 -12.97 -7.14
N ARG A 151 -14.65 -13.46 -7.86
CA ARG A 151 -15.65 -14.42 -7.37
C ARG A 151 -15.16 -15.86 -7.41
N ASP A 152 -14.12 -16.14 -8.21
CA ASP A 152 -13.52 -17.44 -8.34
C ASP A 152 -12.39 -17.69 -7.34
N VAL A 153 -12.08 -16.70 -6.51
CA VAL A 153 -11.11 -16.84 -5.43
C VAL A 153 -11.60 -17.91 -4.45
N LYS A 154 -10.74 -18.87 -4.15
CA LYS A 154 -10.96 -19.98 -3.21
C LYS A 154 -10.04 -19.91 -2.01
N VAL A 155 -8.78 -19.55 -2.25
CA VAL A 155 -7.72 -19.48 -1.25
C VAL A 155 -7.06 -18.10 -1.29
N VAL A 156 -6.77 -17.55 -0.13
CA VAL A 156 -6.06 -16.28 0.02
C VAL A 156 -4.78 -16.51 0.80
N ILE A 157 -3.65 -16.25 0.17
CA ILE A 157 -2.33 -16.27 0.80
C ILE A 157 -1.86 -14.82 0.94
N LEU A 158 -1.57 -14.39 2.18
CA LEU A 158 -1.13 -13.02 2.45
C LEU A 158 0.39 -13.00 2.66
N GLY A 159 1.09 -12.30 1.77
CA GLY A 159 2.49 -11.95 1.91
C GLY A 159 2.66 -10.56 2.54
N GLN A 160 3.90 -10.20 2.85
CA GLN A 160 4.23 -8.90 3.44
C GLN A 160 4.47 -7.85 2.37
N ASP A 161 5.58 -7.92 1.66
CA ASP A 161 5.97 -7.04 0.55
C ASP A 161 6.62 -7.87 -0.58
N PRO A 162 6.79 -7.30 -1.79
CA PRO A 162 7.40 -8.03 -2.90
C PRO A 162 8.87 -8.37 -2.64
N TYR A 163 9.37 -9.38 -3.32
CA TYR A 163 10.81 -9.60 -3.39
C TYR A 163 11.52 -8.35 -3.94
N HIS A 164 12.63 -7.98 -3.32
CA HIS A 164 13.36 -6.74 -3.63
C HIS A 164 14.62 -6.97 -4.47
N GLY A 165 14.87 -8.19 -4.91
CA GLY A 165 15.91 -8.52 -5.87
C GLY A 165 15.50 -8.24 -7.31
N PRO A 166 16.48 -8.04 -8.23
CA PRO A 166 16.20 -7.81 -9.65
C PRO A 166 15.41 -8.96 -10.27
N ASN A 167 14.41 -8.64 -11.09
CA ASN A 167 13.59 -9.58 -11.87
C ASN A 167 12.84 -10.65 -11.05
N GLN A 168 12.73 -10.49 -9.72
CA GLN A 168 12.03 -11.44 -8.88
C GLN A 168 10.53 -11.18 -8.82
N ALA A 169 10.13 -9.99 -8.35
CA ALA A 169 8.74 -9.65 -8.13
C ALA A 169 7.98 -9.39 -9.43
N HIS A 170 6.81 -10.01 -9.56
CA HIS A 170 5.92 -9.85 -10.72
C HIS A 170 4.43 -9.68 -10.34
N GLY A 171 4.16 -9.25 -9.10
CA GLY A 171 2.81 -8.93 -8.62
C GLY A 171 2.05 -10.10 -7.98
N LEU A 172 2.71 -11.22 -7.73
CA LEU A 172 2.18 -12.34 -6.97
C LEU A 172 3.08 -12.60 -5.75
N CYS A 173 2.53 -12.70 -4.55
CA CYS A 173 3.34 -12.98 -3.36
C CYS A 173 3.99 -14.37 -3.45
N PHE A 174 5.21 -14.50 -2.92
CA PHE A 174 6.05 -15.72 -2.94
C PHE A 174 6.47 -16.20 -4.34
N SER A 175 5.98 -15.61 -5.42
CA SER A 175 6.23 -16.05 -6.79
C SER A 175 7.35 -15.24 -7.44
N VAL A 176 8.14 -15.91 -8.29
CA VAL A 176 9.12 -15.31 -9.20
C VAL A 176 8.93 -15.82 -10.62
N GLN A 177 9.18 -14.96 -11.61
CA GLN A 177 9.08 -15.39 -13.01
C GLN A 177 10.29 -16.22 -13.45
N ARG A 178 10.08 -17.15 -14.37
CA ARG A 178 11.19 -17.84 -15.05
C ARG A 178 12.05 -16.81 -15.81
N PRO A 179 13.38 -16.95 -15.85
CA PRO A 179 14.20 -18.07 -15.39
C PRO A 179 14.71 -17.91 -13.93
N VAL A 180 14.19 -16.99 -13.15
CA VAL A 180 14.66 -16.74 -11.76
C VAL A 180 14.42 -17.99 -10.92
N PRO A 181 15.45 -18.51 -10.20
CA PRO A 181 15.28 -19.65 -9.32
C PRO A 181 14.38 -19.31 -8.13
N PRO A 182 13.67 -20.29 -7.56
CA PRO A 182 12.83 -20.06 -6.40
C PRO A 182 13.63 -19.49 -5.22
N PRO A 183 13.17 -18.39 -4.61
CA PRO A 183 13.81 -17.84 -3.40
C PRO A 183 13.66 -18.79 -2.20
N PRO A 184 14.50 -18.66 -1.15
CA PRO A 184 14.49 -19.55 0.01
C PRO A 184 13.11 -19.68 0.69
N SER A 185 12.31 -18.62 0.71
CA SER A 185 10.95 -18.66 1.26
C SER A 185 10.02 -19.58 0.45
N LEU A 186 10.13 -19.60 -0.86
CA LEU A 186 9.35 -20.46 -1.73
C LEU A 186 9.86 -21.90 -1.69
N GLU A 187 11.18 -22.09 -1.61
CA GLU A 187 11.77 -23.43 -1.42
C GLU A 187 11.26 -24.09 -0.13
N ASN A 188 11.11 -23.31 0.94
CA ASN A 188 10.53 -23.81 2.19
C ASN A 188 9.06 -24.24 2.00
N ILE A 189 8.29 -23.49 1.20
CA ILE A 189 6.91 -23.88 0.86
C ILE A 189 6.92 -25.19 0.08
N TYR A 190 7.77 -25.35 -0.92
CA TYR A 190 7.84 -26.59 -1.72
C TYR A 190 8.31 -27.80 -0.90
N LYS A 191 9.25 -27.58 0.02
CA LYS A 191 9.70 -28.62 0.95
C LYS A 191 8.54 -29.10 1.85
N GLU A 192 7.76 -28.18 2.35
CA GLU A 192 6.59 -28.52 3.17
C GLU A 192 5.53 -29.28 2.35
N LEU A 193 5.25 -28.80 1.13
CA LEU A 193 4.32 -29.50 0.22
C LEU A 193 4.76 -30.92 -0.10
N SER A 194 6.06 -31.16 -0.29
CA SER A 194 6.58 -32.51 -0.53
C SER A 194 6.51 -33.43 0.69
N THR A 195 6.36 -32.86 1.90
CA THR A 195 6.15 -33.63 3.13
C THR A 195 4.66 -33.89 3.39
N ASP A 196 3.81 -32.92 3.04
CA ASP A 196 2.37 -32.97 3.37
C ASP A 196 1.52 -33.66 2.29
N ILE A 197 2.00 -33.68 1.04
CA ILE A 197 1.21 -34.16 -0.11
C ILE A 197 1.93 -35.32 -0.79
N ASP A 198 1.36 -36.52 -0.67
CA ASP A 198 1.87 -37.70 -1.36
C ASP A 198 1.89 -37.46 -2.87
N GLY A 199 3.02 -37.74 -3.50
CA GLY A 199 3.20 -37.56 -4.94
C GLY A 199 3.45 -36.12 -5.40
N PHE A 200 3.62 -35.14 -4.49
CA PHE A 200 4.05 -33.82 -4.88
C PHE A 200 5.46 -33.86 -5.47
N VAL A 201 5.59 -33.34 -6.68
CA VAL A 201 6.87 -33.19 -7.35
C VAL A 201 7.27 -31.73 -7.38
N HIS A 202 8.48 -31.42 -6.92
CA HIS A 202 9.01 -30.06 -6.97
C HIS A 202 9.05 -29.56 -8.43
N PRO A 203 8.43 -28.40 -8.75
CA PRO A 203 8.23 -27.99 -10.14
C PRO A 203 9.50 -27.50 -10.83
N GLY A 204 10.62 -27.31 -10.10
CA GLY A 204 11.88 -26.80 -10.64
C GLY A 204 11.87 -25.31 -11.03
N HIS A 205 10.82 -24.57 -10.66
CA HIS A 205 10.68 -23.12 -10.94
C HIS A 205 9.85 -22.44 -9.84
N GLY A 206 9.94 -21.10 -9.77
CA GLY A 206 9.25 -20.30 -8.75
C GLY A 206 8.00 -19.59 -9.25
N ASP A 207 7.50 -19.91 -10.44
CA ASP A 207 6.30 -19.26 -11.01
C ASP A 207 5.03 -19.93 -10.49
N LEU A 208 4.26 -19.20 -9.65
CA LEU A 208 3.00 -19.62 -9.06
C LEU A 208 1.76 -19.12 -9.82
N SER A 209 1.91 -18.61 -11.03
CA SER A 209 0.76 -18.15 -11.83
C SER A 209 -0.24 -19.28 -12.13
N GLY A 210 0.22 -20.53 -12.17
CA GLY A 210 -0.67 -21.71 -12.24
C GLY A 210 -1.63 -21.81 -11.06
N TRP A 211 -1.16 -21.54 -9.85
CA TRP A 211 -2.02 -21.50 -8.66
C TRP A 211 -3.00 -20.34 -8.71
N ALA A 212 -2.50 -19.17 -9.09
CA ALA A 212 -3.32 -17.96 -9.16
C ALA A 212 -4.48 -18.09 -10.16
N LYS A 213 -4.26 -18.73 -11.30
CA LYS A 213 -5.30 -19.04 -12.31
C LYS A 213 -6.37 -20.02 -11.81
N GLN A 214 -6.09 -20.80 -10.79
CA GLN A 214 -7.03 -21.75 -10.17
C GLN A 214 -7.81 -21.16 -8.99
N GLY A 215 -7.63 -19.86 -8.71
CA GLY A 215 -8.35 -19.16 -7.63
C GLY A 215 -7.55 -19.01 -6.34
N VAL A 216 -6.22 -19.18 -6.37
CA VAL A 216 -5.35 -18.85 -5.24
C VAL A 216 -4.93 -17.40 -5.35
N LEU A 217 -5.49 -16.52 -4.52
CA LEU A 217 -5.09 -15.13 -4.44
C LEU A 217 -3.76 -14.99 -3.71
N LEU A 218 -2.72 -14.66 -4.46
CA LEU A 218 -1.36 -14.44 -3.95
C LEU A 218 -1.14 -12.93 -3.73
N LEU A 219 -1.56 -12.41 -2.57
CA LEU A 219 -1.62 -10.98 -2.29
C LEU A 219 -0.58 -10.55 -1.25
N ASN A 220 0.31 -9.63 -1.61
CA ASN A 220 1.13 -8.91 -0.65
C ASN A 220 0.33 -7.78 0.02
N ALA A 221 0.61 -7.49 1.28
CA ALA A 221 0.01 -6.35 1.97
C ALA A 221 0.53 -5.02 1.43
N VAL A 222 1.80 -4.95 1.03
CA VAL A 222 2.44 -3.84 0.34
C VAL A 222 2.77 -4.28 -1.09
N LEU A 223 2.33 -3.55 -2.11
CA LEU A 223 2.42 -4.04 -3.50
C LEU A 223 3.65 -3.56 -4.26
N THR A 224 4.45 -2.67 -3.68
CA THR A 224 5.70 -2.18 -4.29
C THR A 224 6.82 -2.10 -3.25
N VAL A 225 8.06 -2.20 -3.72
CA VAL A 225 9.25 -2.15 -2.87
C VAL A 225 10.39 -1.51 -3.63
N ARG A 226 11.26 -0.75 -2.94
CA ARG A 226 12.52 -0.26 -3.50
C ARG A 226 13.53 -1.40 -3.60
N ALA A 227 14.31 -1.43 -4.67
CA ALA A 227 15.37 -2.42 -4.87
C ALA A 227 16.27 -2.56 -3.63
N HIS A 228 16.52 -3.79 -3.22
CA HIS A 228 17.36 -4.17 -2.08
C HIS A 228 16.92 -3.65 -0.70
N GLN A 229 15.71 -3.04 -0.58
CA GLN A 229 15.23 -2.45 0.67
C GLN A 229 13.85 -3.00 1.05
N ALA A 230 13.82 -4.15 1.72
CA ALA A 230 12.57 -4.72 2.24
C ALA A 230 11.81 -3.69 3.10
N ASN A 231 10.49 -3.71 3.04
CA ASN A 231 9.59 -2.81 3.79
C ASN A 231 9.71 -1.30 3.45
N SER A 232 10.45 -0.92 2.42
CA SER A 232 10.68 0.49 2.06
C SER A 232 9.41 1.28 1.73
N HIS A 233 8.34 0.62 1.29
CA HIS A 233 7.05 1.23 0.95
C HIS A 233 5.95 0.94 1.98
N ARG A 234 6.33 0.45 3.16
CA ARG A 234 5.40 0.23 4.27
C ARG A 234 4.81 1.57 4.76
N GLU A 235 3.53 1.53 5.20
CA GLU A 235 2.81 2.70 5.73
C GLU A 235 2.68 3.87 4.74
N ARG A 236 2.65 3.54 3.43
CA ARG A 236 2.47 4.51 2.35
C ARG A 236 1.08 4.43 1.68
N GLY A 237 0.15 3.62 2.25
CA GLY A 237 -1.22 3.50 1.78
C GLY A 237 -1.55 2.16 1.12
N TRP A 238 -0.56 1.32 0.81
CA TRP A 238 -0.80 -0.02 0.25
C TRP A 238 -1.63 -0.88 1.19
N GLU A 239 -1.32 -0.84 2.49
CA GLU A 239 -2.00 -1.64 3.50
C GLU A 239 -3.49 -1.34 3.54
N GLN A 240 -3.88 -0.05 3.44
CA GLN A 240 -5.29 0.36 3.40
C GLN A 240 -6.01 -0.20 2.18
N PHE A 241 -5.36 -0.19 1.02
CA PHE A 241 -5.92 -0.75 -0.21
C PHE A 241 -6.09 -2.27 -0.12
N THR A 242 -5.06 -2.97 0.33
CA THR A 242 -5.11 -4.44 0.45
C THR A 242 -6.01 -4.90 1.60
N ASP A 243 -6.22 -4.07 2.64
CA ASP A 243 -7.25 -4.30 3.66
C ASP A 243 -8.66 -4.22 3.07
N ALA A 244 -8.89 -3.27 2.15
CA ALA A 244 -10.16 -3.18 1.45
C ALA A 244 -10.43 -4.41 0.57
N VAL A 245 -9.39 -4.96 -0.08
CA VAL A 245 -9.48 -6.22 -0.85
C VAL A 245 -9.89 -7.39 0.05
N VAL A 246 -9.18 -7.57 1.17
CA VAL A 246 -9.48 -8.65 2.14
C VAL A 246 -10.87 -8.47 2.74
N SER A 247 -11.24 -7.24 3.08
CA SER A 247 -12.57 -6.91 3.62
C SER A 247 -13.69 -7.21 2.62
N TRP A 248 -13.50 -6.88 1.35
CA TRP A 248 -14.47 -7.21 0.31
C TRP A 248 -14.69 -8.72 0.19
N LEU A 249 -13.62 -9.49 0.13
CA LEU A 249 -13.69 -10.96 0.08
C LEU A 249 -14.37 -11.53 1.33
N ASN A 250 -14.01 -11.03 2.51
CA ASN A 250 -14.62 -11.42 3.77
C ASN A 250 -16.13 -11.18 3.82
N GLN A 251 -16.60 -10.10 3.20
CA GLN A 251 -18.02 -9.72 3.22
C GLN A 251 -18.85 -10.40 2.11
N ASN A 252 -18.27 -10.64 0.95
CA ASN A 252 -19.00 -11.01 -0.26
C ASN A 252 -18.79 -12.47 -0.70
N ALA A 253 -17.78 -13.15 -0.18
CA ALA A 253 -17.53 -14.57 -0.45
C ALA A 253 -17.92 -15.44 0.75
N HIS A 254 -17.91 -16.76 0.56
CA HIS A 254 -18.16 -17.76 1.59
C HIS A 254 -17.20 -18.93 1.41
N GLY A 255 -16.82 -19.56 2.52
CA GLY A 255 -16.00 -20.78 2.49
C GLY A 255 -14.56 -20.56 2.01
N LEU A 256 -14.05 -19.32 1.93
CA LEU A 256 -12.66 -19.08 1.56
C LEU A 256 -11.70 -19.66 2.60
N VAL A 257 -10.54 -20.10 2.13
CA VAL A 257 -9.43 -20.51 2.99
C VAL A 257 -8.41 -19.38 3.03
N PHE A 258 -8.16 -18.82 4.21
CA PHE A 258 -7.12 -17.83 4.42
C PHE A 258 -5.89 -18.46 5.05
N LEU A 259 -4.75 -18.38 4.36
CA LEU A 259 -3.46 -18.84 4.86
C LEU A 259 -2.65 -17.65 5.36
N LEU A 260 -2.53 -17.52 6.68
CA LEU A 260 -1.91 -16.39 7.35
C LEU A 260 -0.56 -16.81 7.96
N TRP A 261 0.50 -16.67 7.18
CA TRP A 261 1.85 -17.07 7.55
C TRP A 261 2.61 -15.92 8.21
N GLY A 262 2.94 -16.09 9.48
CA GLY A 262 3.63 -15.12 10.29
C GLY A 262 2.74 -14.02 10.89
N SER A 263 3.29 -13.28 11.85
CA SER A 263 2.57 -12.30 12.66
C SER A 263 1.94 -11.16 11.84
N TYR A 264 2.59 -10.76 10.76
CA TYR A 264 2.10 -9.68 9.90
C TYR A 264 0.80 -10.07 9.17
N ALA A 265 0.80 -11.24 8.54
CA ALA A 265 -0.39 -11.77 7.87
C ALA A 265 -1.54 -12.02 8.87
N GLN A 266 -1.22 -12.55 10.06
CA GLN A 266 -2.20 -12.79 11.13
C GLN A 266 -2.84 -11.49 11.62
N LYS A 267 -2.04 -10.42 11.81
CA LYS A 267 -2.56 -9.10 12.15
C LYS A 267 -3.50 -8.57 11.07
N LYS A 268 -3.13 -8.70 9.80
CA LYS A 268 -3.94 -8.27 8.66
C LYS A 268 -5.23 -9.07 8.54
N GLY A 269 -5.19 -10.37 8.83
CA GLY A 269 -6.35 -11.27 8.81
C GLY A 269 -7.18 -11.30 10.09
N SER A 270 -6.89 -10.43 11.08
CA SER A 270 -7.57 -10.46 12.39
C SER A 270 -9.08 -10.20 12.32
N ALA A 271 -9.53 -9.44 11.33
CA ALA A 271 -10.94 -9.08 11.13
C ALA A 271 -11.72 -10.08 10.25
N ILE A 272 -11.12 -11.18 9.83
CA ILE A 272 -11.78 -12.19 8.99
C ILE A 272 -12.79 -12.98 9.83
N ASP A 273 -14.01 -13.10 9.31
CA ASP A 273 -15.09 -13.85 9.95
C ASP A 273 -14.84 -15.37 9.87
N ARG A 274 -14.43 -15.95 10.98
CA ARG A 274 -14.12 -17.39 11.11
C ARG A 274 -15.36 -18.29 11.07
N LYS A 275 -16.56 -17.72 11.14
CA LYS A 275 -17.80 -18.49 10.94
C LYS A 275 -18.12 -18.68 9.45
N ARG A 276 -17.66 -17.75 8.62
CA ARG A 276 -17.89 -17.75 7.17
C ARG A 276 -16.72 -18.34 6.38
N HIS A 277 -15.50 -18.31 6.94
CA HIS A 277 -14.27 -18.63 6.26
C HIS A 277 -13.37 -19.54 7.12
N HIS A 278 -12.50 -20.28 6.45
CA HIS A 278 -11.47 -21.08 7.11
C HIS A 278 -10.20 -20.25 7.25
N VAL A 279 -9.71 -20.06 8.48
CA VAL A 279 -8.50 -19.28 8.74
C VAL A 279 -7.44 -20.16 9.36
N LEU A 280 -6.39 -20.43 8.61
CA LEU A 280 -5.23 -21.22 9.02
C LEU A 280 -4.07 -20.27 9.34
N GLN A 281 -3.56 -20.35 10.56
CA GLN A 281 -2.51 -19.49 11.07
C GLN A 281 -1.32 -20.33 11.49
N THR A 282 -0.13 -19.92 11.10
CA THR A 282 1.11 -20.52 11.58
C THR A 282 1.97 -19.44 12.24
N ALA A 283 2.53 -19.80 13.41
CA ALA A 283 3.34 -18.88 14.19
C ALA A 283 4.77 -18.90 13.70
N LEU A 284 5.17 -18.49 12.57
CA LEU A 284 6.58 -18.11 12.30
C LEU A 284 7.07 -18.25 10.86
N THR A 285 8.02 -17.38 10.57
CA THR A 285 9.08 -17.51 9.58
C THR A 285 9.23 -18.93 9.02
N LEU A 286 9.08 -19.00 7.75
CA LEU A 286 9.19 -20.11 6.80
C LEU A 286 10.42 -21.06 6.96
N THR A 287 10.96 -21.21 8.16
CA THR A 287 12.09 -22.12 8.43
C THR A 287 11.71 -23.39 9.18
N ALA A 288 10.52 -23.50 9.73
CA ALA A 288 10.09 -24.73 10.45
C ALA A 288 8.60 -24.75 10.74
N VAL A 289 7.74 -24.85 9.74
CA VAL A 289 6.31 -24.94 9.99
C VAL A 289 5.71 -26.08 9.20
N ARG A 290 5.23 -27.07 9.91
CA ARG A 290 4.23 -28.02 9.40
C ARG A 290 3.01 -27.22 8.98
N VAL A 291 2.79 -27.11 7.68
CA VAL A 291 1.58 -26.49 7.12
C VAL A 291 0.46 -27.53 7.16
N GLN A 292 0.04 -27.91 8.36
CA GLN A 292 -1.10 -28.85 8.58
C GLN A 292 -2.41 -28.40 7.91
N GLY A 293 -2.37 -27.30 7.15
CA GLY A 293 -3.54 -26.77 6.46
C GLY A 293 -3.53 -26.96 4.94
N LEU A 294 -2.40 -27.35 4.33
CA LEU A 294 -2.33 -27.58 2.88
C LEU A 294 -3.04 -28.87 2.44
N LEU A 295 -3.21 -29.86 3.34
CA LEU A 295 -4.01 -31.06 3.08
C LEU A 295 -5.48 -30.74 2.70
N ARG A 296 -6.00 -29.57 3.10
CA ARG A 296 -7.32 -29.11 2.63
C ARG A 296 -7.27 -28.45 1.26
N MET A 297 -6.10 -28.05 0.75
CA MET A 297 -5.97 -27.52 -0.61
C MET A 297 -6.16 -28.61 -1.69
N GLN A 298 -5.81 -29.86 -1.42
CA GLN A 298 -6.09 -30.97 -2.37
C GLN A 298 -7.58 -31.13 -2.67
N ALA A 299 -8.47 -30.75 -1.75
CA ALA A 299 -9.90 -30.77 -1.98
C ALA A 299 -10.41 -29.58 -2.82
N PHE A 300 -9.56 -28.60 -3.10
CA PHE A 300 -9.91 -27.37 -3.81
C PHE A 300 -9.05 -27.11 -5.07
N LEU A 301 -8.02 -27.89 -5.32
CA LEU A 301 -7.20 -27.90 -6.53
C LEU A 301 -7.52 -29.12 -7.39
#